data_a7d940fd4620ecb386d0d5b474b944bc
#
_entry.id   a7d940fd4620ecb386d0d5b474b944bc
#
_cell.length_a   1.000
_cell.length_b   1.000
_cell.length_c   1.000
_cell.angle_alpha   90.00
_cell.angle_beta   90.00
_cell.angle_gamma   90.00
#
_symmetry.space_group_name_H-M   'P 1'
#
loop_
_entity.id
_entity.type
_entity.pdbx_description
1 polymer ?
#
loop_
_entity_poly.entity_id
_entity_poly.type
_entity_poly.pdbx_seq_one_letter_code
_entity_poly.pdbx_strand_id
1 'polypeptide(L)'
;MTKKSIQLELFTNLDHNETFTIQDAYEKVTSTDKKHSIRARIYEAIDKGIFEKVSRGVYRFIDSNDNSTLLIKGDGRDLSMIHDNSIDCLITDHPYLDKKSNKGGNRSFADYNAFLYEQHDFDEKFRVLKDGAFMVEFFAEENSNNYDYIYNCKKMAEKSGFEYYTTVNWQKGDFVSNTGRKAKNTEQMIFFTKGAPRSLKLDAKKNLKTAHENNLVTKGLSSYEVAQELNKHALTVNYMKGTSKMLPTCFNVDKTPKKDTIHQAEKPVELFKQLLDYITLPNEVVLDQFAGSCNLGLACKQTNRFAILIENDEETYNKALEKLTA
;
A
#
# COMPACT_ATOMS: atom_id res chain seq x y z
N MET A 1 -0.07 -24.99 -9.11
CA MET A 1 1.04 -24.05 -8.94
C MET A 1 0.93 -22.97 -10.01
N THR A 2 0.48 -21.79 -9.62
CA THR A 2 0.38 -20.63 -10.52
C THR A 2 1.80 -20.23 -10.94
N LYS A 3 2.07 -20.13 -12.24
CA LYS A 3 3.39 -19.69 -12.72
C LYS A 3 3.58 -18.24 -12.24
N LYS A 4 4.54 -18.01 -11.35
CA LYS A 4 4.97 -16.66 -10.97
C LYS A 4 5.33 -15.88 -12.23
N SER A 5 4.81 -14.68 -12.37
CA SER A 5 5.12 -13.82 -13.52
C SER A 5 6.53 -13.25 -13.36
N ILE A 6 7.42 -13.52 -14.32
CA ILE A 6 8.77 -12.93 -14.36
C ILE A 6 8.70 -11.40 -14.22
N GLN A 7 7.73 -10.75 -14.86
CA GLN A 7 7.56 -9.30 -14.80
C GLN A 7 7.25 -8.82 -13.38
N LEU A 8 6.41 -9.55 -12.64
CA LEU A 8 6.11 -9.24 -11.25
C LEU A 8 7.35 -9.40 -10.36
N GLU A 9 8.12 -10.48 -10.55
CA GLU A 9 9.36 -10.68 -9.80
C GLU A 9 10.39 -9.58 -10.07
N LEU A 10 10.57 -9.15 -11.32
CA LEU A 10 11.42 -8.02 -11.65
C LEU A 10 10.93 -6.73 -10.96
N PHE A 11 9.62 -6.51 -10.95
CA PHE A 11 9.03 -5.33 -10.32
C PHE A 11 9.17 -5.32 -8.79
N THR A 12 9.04 -6.48 -8.12
CA THR A 12 9.05 -6.56 -6.65
C THR A 12 10.44 -6.75 -6.04
N ASN A 13 11.38 -7.32 -6.78
CA ASN A 13 12.66 -7.77 -6.21
C ASN A 13 13.87 -6.90 -6.60
N LEU A 14 13.71 -6.00 -7.58
CA LEU A 14 14.74 -5.03 -7.94
C LEU A 14 14.55 -3.73 -7.16
N ASP A 15 15.64 -3.05 -6.84
CA ASP A 15 15.57 -1.72 -6.21
C ASP A 15 15.14 -0.68 -7.26
N HIS A 16 14.05 0.02 -6.98
CA HIS A 16 13.49 1.03 -7.89
C HIS A 16 14.30 2.33 -7.92
N ASN A 17 15.19 2.54 -6.94
CA ASN A 17 16.03 3.73 -6.82
C ASN A 17 17.42 3.55 -7.46
N GLU A 18 17.78 2.32 -7.82
CA GLU A 18 19.11 1.98 -8.30
C GLU A 18 19.07 1.45 -9.74
N THR A 19 20.23 1.46 -10.37
CA THR A 19 20.41 0.73 -11.62
C THR A 19 20.63 -0.75 -11.34
N PHE A 20 20.11 -1.61 -12.19
CA PHE A 20 20.33 -3.05 -12.11
C PHE A 20 20.94 -3.58 -13.41
N THR A 21 21.72 -4.64 -13.27
CA THR A 21 22.28 -5.37 -14.41
C THR A 21 21.38 -6.51 -14.82
N ILE A 22 21.63 -7.06 -16.02
CA ILE A 22 20.93 -8.27 -16.45
C ILE A 22 21.28 -9.48 -15.53
N GLN A 23 22.43 -9.44 -14.86
CA GLN A 23 22.83 -10.46 -13.91
C GLN A 23 22.00 -10.35 -12.62
N ASP A 24 21.77 -9.15 -12.12
CA ASP A 24 20.90 -8.91 -10.96
C ASP A 24 19.50 -9.44 -11.23
N ALA A 25 18.97 -9.19 -12.44
CA ALA A 25 17.66 -9.73 -12.84
C ALA A 25 17.62 -11.27 -12.86
N TYR A 26 18.73 -11.94 -13.24
CA TYR A 26 18.82 -13.40 -13.21
C TYR A 26 18.84 -13.96 -11.78
N GLU A 27 19.42 -13.24 -10.84
CA GLU A 27 19.49 -13.62 -9.43
C GLU A 27 18.18 -13.37 -8.68
N LYS A 28 17.44 -12.33 -9.09
CA LYS A 28 16.20 -11.91 -8.44
C LYS A 28 14.95 -12.63 -8.97
N VAL A 29 15.00 -13.22 -10.17
CA VAL A 29 13.89 -13.98 -10.75
C VAL A 29 14.06 -15.46 -10.44
N THR A 30 13.12 -16.01 -9.67
CA THR A 30 13.15 -17.40 -9.20
C THR A 30 12.12 -18.31 -9.90
N SER A 31 11.14 -17.73 -10.59
CA SER A 31 10.10 -18.48 -11.32
C SER A 31 10.60 -19.25 -12.53
N THR A 32 11.79 -18.90 -13.01
CA THR A 32 12.44 -19.57 -14.15
C THR A 32 13.95 -19.35 -14.15
N ASP A 33 14.69 -20.37 -14.53
CA ASP A 33 16.14 -20.34 -14.83
C ASP A 33 16.42 -20.07 -16.32
N LYS A 34 15.38 -19.91 -17.15
CA LYS A 34 15.51 -19.59 -18.56
C LYS A 34 15.90 -18.14 -18.80
N LYS A 35 17.21 -17.85 -18.80
CA LYS A 35 17.80 -16.50 -19.00
C LYS A 35 17.21 -15.74 -20.19
N HIS A 36 16.89 -16.43 -21.29
CA HIS A 36 16.27 -15.79 -22.46
C HIS A 36 14.85 -15.26 -22.18
N SER A 37 14.08 -15.96 -21.32
CA SER A 37 12.74 -15.52 -20.92
C SER A 37 12.80 -14.25 -20.04
N ILE A 38 13.77 -14.19 -19.13
CA ILE A 38 13.99 -13.00 -18.29
C ILE A 38 14.42 -11.81 -19.16
N ARG A 39 15.36 -12.02 -20.11
CA ARG A 39 15.75 -10.98 -21.08
C ARG A 39 14.57 -10.45 -21.90
N ALA A 40 13.74 -11.36 -22.41
CA ALA A 40 12.57 -10.97 -23.18
C ALA A 40 11.62 -10.07 -22.38
N ARG A 41 11.43 -10.37 -21.08
CA ARG A 41 10.58 -9.55 -20.20
C ARG A 41 11.21 -8.19 -19.86
N ILE A 42 12.54 -8.10 -19.75
CA ILE A 42 13.23 -6.81 -19.58
C ILE A 42 13.04 -5.95 -20.83
N TYR A 43 13.21 -6.50 -22.03
CA TYR A 43 12.98 -5.75 -23.26
C TYR A 43 11.53 -5.33 -23.44
N GLU A 44 10.58 -6.23 -23.13
CA GLU A 44 9.16 -5.90 -23.11
C GLU A 44 8.84 -4.75 -22.12
N ALA A 45 9.48 -4.77 -20.96
CA ALA A 45 9.34 -3.70 -19.97
C ALA A 45 9.96 -2.37 -20.46
N ILE A 46 11.04 -2.42 -21.24
CA ILE A 46 11.59 -1.23 -21.91
C ILE A 46 10.61 -0.68 -22.95
N ASP A 47 10.06 -1.55 -23.78
CA ASP A 47 9.08 -1.14 -24.82
C ASP A 47 7.81 -0.55 -24.19
N LYS A 48 7.44 -1.01 -22.99
CA LYS A 48 6.34 -0.47 -22.18
C LYS A 48 6.73 0.77 -21.36
N GLY A 49 7.97 1.22 -21.42
CA GLY A 49 8.46 2.37 -20.66
C GLY A 49 8.59 2.14 -19.15
N ILE A 50 8.59 0.89 -18.68
CA ILE A 50 8.82 0.53 -17.26
C ILE A 50 10.30 0.63 -16.91
N PHE A 51 11.16 0.18 -17.82
CA PHE A 51 12.61 0.29 -17.70
C PHE A 51 13.20 1.18 -18.79
N GLU A 52 14.28 1.85 -18.49
CA GLU A 52 15.15 2.44 -19.50
C GLU A 52 16.52 1.78 -19.49
N LYS A 53 17.16 1.76 -20.64
CA LYS A 53 18.51 1.27 -20.79
C LYS A 53 19.50 2.41 -20.55
N VAL A 54 20.19 2.37 -19.41
CA VAL A 54 21.20 3.36 -19.03
C VAL A 54 22.51 3.16 -19.81
N SER A 55 22.94 1.89 -19.96
CA SER A 55 24.10 1.50 -20.75
C SER A 55 23.99 0.06 -21.22
N ARG A 56 25.04 -0.51 -21.83
CA ARG A 56 25.02 -1.90 -22.30
C ARG A 56 24.85 -2.87 -21.11
N GLY A 57 23.68 -3.49 -20.99
CA GLY A 57 23.35 -4.47 -19.96
C GLY A 57 23.01 -3.86 -18.59
N VAL A 58 22.84 -2.54 -18.50
CA VAL A 58 22.47 -1.82 -17.31
C VAL A 58 21.14 -1.09 -17.55
N TYR A 59 20.22 -1.25 -16.67
CA TYR A 59 18.85 -0.75 -16.74
C TYR A 59 18.47 -0.04 -15.44
N ARG A 60 17.45 0.79 -15.48
CA ARG A 60 16.78 1.31 -14.28
C ARG A 60 15.28 1.41 -14.51
N PHE A 61 14.52 1.50 -13.43
CA PHE A 61 13.12 1.88 -13.53
C PHE A 61 13.02 3.31 -14.06
N ILE A 62 12.11 3.51 -14.99
CA ILE A 62 11.82 4.87 -15.47
C ILE A 62 11.03 5.58 -14.37
N ASP A 63 11.56 6.69 -13.91
CA ASP A 63 10.91 7.62 -12.97
C ASP A 63 9.79 8.42 -13.70
N SER A 64 9.11 7.78 -14.64
CA SER A 64 8.03 8.39 -15.41
C SER A 64 6.69 8.05 -14.76
N ASN A 65 5.90 9.07 -14.53
CA ASN A 65 4.54 8.99 -14.00
C ASN A 65 3.62 8.01 -14.74
N ASP A 66 4.01 7.48 -15.89
CA ASP A 66 3.13 6.68 -16.76
C ASP A 66 3.14 5.18 -16.51
N ASN A 67 4.17 4.61 -15.85
CA ASN A 67 4.30 3.16 -15.68
C ASN A 67 4.50 2.70 -14.23
N SER A 68 4.06 3.49 -13.27
CA SER A 68 4.18 3.18 -11.85
C SER A 68 3.15 2.14 -11.33
N THR A 69 2.28 1.63 -12.22
CA THR A 69 1.17 0.74 -11.81
C THR A 69 1.16 -0.56 -12.59
N LEU A 70 1.18 -1.68 -11.88
CA LEU A 70 0.98 -3.02 -12.41
C LEU A 70 -0.43 -3.50 -12.02
N LEU A 71 -1.34 -3.57 -13.00
CA LEU A 71 -2.69 -4.12 -12.81
C LEU A 71 -2.72 -5.58 -13.22
N ILE A 72 -3.16 -6.44 -12.30
CA ILE A 72 -3.22 -7.91 -12.46
C ILE A 72 -4.68 -8.35 -12.44
N LYS A 73 -5.11 -9.10 -13.46
CA LYS A 73 -6.38 -9.81 -13.44
C LYS A 73 -6.24 -11.07 -12.60
N GLY A 74 -6.91 -11.14 -11.45
CA GLY A 74 -6.76 -12.28 -10.55
C GLY A 74 -7.57 -12.18 -9.26
N ASP A 75 -7.53 -13.24 -8.47
CA ASP A 75 -8.10 -13.26 -7.13
C ASP A 75 -7.14 -12.58 -6.14
N GLY A 76 -7.58 -11.50 -5.52
CA GLY A 76 -6.78 -10.75 -4.54
C GLY A 76 -6.44 -11.54 -3.27
N ARG A 77 -7.10 -12.67 -3.02
CA ARG A 77 -6.75 -13.59 -1.91
C ARG A 77 -5.53 -14.47 -2.24
N ASP A 78 -5.23 -14.68 -3.52
CA ASP A 78 -4.06 -15.42 -3.97
C ASP A 78 -2.84 -14.48 -4.14
N LEU A 79 -2.04 -14.34 -3.10
CA LEU A 79 -0.78 -13.60 -3.13
C LEU A 79 0.43 -14.49 -3.41
N SER A 80 0.25 -15.75 -3.81
CA SER A 80 1.34 -16.71 -4.05
C SER A 80 2.35 -16.24 -5.10
N MET A 81 1.92 -15.32 -5.98
CA MET A 81 2.76 -14.71 -7.01
C MET A 81 3.69 -13.62 -6.47
N ILE A 82 3.41 -13.07 -5.29
CA ILE A 82 4.18 -11.98 -4.66
C ILE A 82 5.21 -12.60 -3.71
N HIS A 83 6.45 -12.10 -3.76
CA HIS A 83 7.52 -12.58 -2.89
C HIS A 83 7.34 -12.13 -1.44
N ASP A 84 7.93 -12.92 -0.53
CA ASP A 84 8.02 -12.58 0.87
C ASP A 84 8.80 -11.27 1.05
N ASN A 85 8.33 -10.42 1.96
CA ASN A 85 9.00 -9.16 2.32
C ASN A 85 9.33 -8.24 1.12
N SER A 86 8.43 -8.17 0.13
CA SER A 86 8.65 -7.37 -1.09
C SER A 86 7.78 -6.10 -1.17
N ILE A 87 6.73 -5.99 -0.36
CA ILE A 87 5.75 -4.91 -0.39
C ILE A 87 6.03 -3.92 0.75
N ASP A 88 6.08 -2.63 0.42
CA ASP A 88 6.36 -1.56 1.37
C ASP A 88 5.12 -1.08 2.13
N CYS A 89 3.93 -1.25 1.54
CA CYS A 89 2.66 -0.89 2.15
C CYS A 89 1.52 -1.67 1.50
N LEU A 90 0.50 -2.04 2.28
CA LEU A 90 -0.74 -2.63 1.80
C LEU A 90 -1.90 -1.72 2.20
N ILE A 91 -2.69 -1.29 1.22
CA ILE A 91 -3.93 -0.50 1.44
C ILE A 91 -5.03 -1.17 0.65
N THR A 92 -6.08 -1.64 1.31
CA THR A 92 -7.11 -2.40 0.62
C THR A 92 -8.50 -2.26 1.24
N ASP A 93 -9.53 -2.44 0.42
CA ASP A 93 -10.96 -2.44 0.78
C ASP A 93 -11.60 -3.71 0.26
N HIS A 94 -11.62 -4.76 1.07
CA HIS A 94 -12.16 -6.04 0.63
C HIS A 94 -13.69 -6.01 0.47
N PRO A 95 -14.26 -6.77 -0.47
CA PRO A 95 -15.70 -6.87 -0.66
C PRO A 95 -16.35 -7.70 0.47
N TYR A 96 -16.78 -7.04 1.55
CA TYR A 96 -17.40 -7.68 2.70
C TYR A 96 -18.91 -7.81 2.59
N LEU A 97 -19.46 -8.86 3.21
CA LEU A 97 -20.90 -9.10 3.29
C LEU A 97 -21.57 -8.08 4.22
N ASP A 98 -22.32 -7.14 3.69
CA ASP A 98 -23.26 -6.34 4.49
C ASP A 98 -24.63 -7.04 4.53
N LYS A 99 -25.01 -7.57 5.70
CA LYS A 99 -26.30 -8.24 5.93
C LYS A 99 -27.52 -7.37 5.61
N LYS A 100 -27.34 -6.07 5.40
CA LYS A 100 -28.43 -5.13 5.06
C LYS A 100 -28.63 -4.93 3.56
N SER A 101 -27.72 -5.31 2.70
CA SER A 101 -27.88 -5.15 1.25
C SER A 101 -28.96 -6.08 0.69
N ASN A 102 -29.33 -7.14 1.41
CA ASN A 102 -30.31 -8.14 1.00
C ASN A 102 -31.75 -7.87 1.44
N LYS A 103 -32.03 -6.76 2.13
CA LYS A 103 -33.41 -6.41 2.56
C LYS A 103 -33.94 -5.19 1.83
N GLY A 104 -34.61 -5.44 0.70
CA GLY A 104 -35.74 -4.64 0.20
C GLY A 104 -35.44 -3.17 -0.09
N GLY A 105 -34.89 -2.90 -1.23
CA GLY A 105 -34.88 -1.60 -1.90
C GLY A 105 -34.28 -1.79 -3.29
N ASN A 106 -34.84 -1.13 -4.32
CA ASN A 106 -34.44 -1.14 -5.74
C ASN A 106 -32.99 -0.63 -5.97
N ARG A 107 -32.04 -0.95 -5.11
CA ARG A 107 -30.61 -0.68 -5.27
C ARG A 107 -29.94 -2.03 -5.42
N SER A 108 -29.77 -2.48 -6.65
CA SER A 108 -28.78 -3.52 -6.94
C SER A 108 -27.42 -2.92 -6.61
N PHE A 109 -26.89 -3.21 -5.42
CA PHE A 109 -25.47 -3.20 -5.24
C PHE A 109 -24.91 -4.23 -6.23
N ALA A 110 -23.85 -3.88 -6.93
CA ALA A 110 -23.22 -4.80 -7.86
C ALA A 110 -23.02 -6.15 -7.18
N ASP A 111 -23.26 -7.23 -7.92
CA ASP A 111 -23.05 -8.61 -7.47
C ASP A 111 -21.53 -8.81 -7.24
N TYR A 112 -21.06 -8.41 -6.06
CA TYR A 112 -19.73 -8.78 -5.64
C TYR A 112 -19.73 -10.21 -5.15
N ASN A 113 -18.68 -10.95 -5.46
CA ASN A 113 -18.30 -12.14 -4.74
C ASN A 113 -17.78 -11.74 -3.36
N ALA A 114 -18.69 -11.26 -2.50
CA ALA A 114 -18.35 -10.88 -1.14
C ALA A 114 -17.94 -12.11 -0.33
N PHE A 115 -16.91 -11.99 0.48
CA PHE A 115 -16.38 -13.05 1.33
C PHE A 115 -16.06 -12.53 2.73
N LEU A 116 -15.82 -13.44 3.65
CA LEU A 116 -15.25 -13.13 4.95
C LEU A 116 -13.79 -13.56 4.95
N TYR A 117 -12.92 -12.74 5.50
CA TYR A 117 -11.52 -13.09 5.69
C TYR A 117 -11.38 -14.33 6.58
N GLU A 118 -10.40 -15.15 6.23
CA GLU A 118 -9.91 -16.28 6.99
C GLU A 118 -8.48 -16.00 7.49
N GLN A 119 -7.97 -16.83 8.40
CA GLN A 119 -6.62 -16.65 8.94
C GLN A 119 -5.57 -16.58 7.84
N HIS A 120 -5.68 -17.45 6.83
CA HIS A 120 -4.74 -17.50 5.70
C HIS A 120 -4.63 -16.15 4.96
N ASP A 121 -5.70 -15.38 4.84
CA ASP A 121 -5.65 -14.07 4.16
C ASP A 121 -4.70 -13.11 4.89
N PHE A 122 -4.69 -13.12 6.22
CA PHE A 122 -3.77 -12.29 7.00
C PHE A 122 -2.35 -12.85 7.04
N ASP A 123 -2.19 -14.19 7.04
CA ASP A 123 -0.87 -14.83 6.95
C ASP A 123 -0.17 -14.45 5.65
N GLU A 124 -0.87 -14.45 4.51
CA GLU A 124 -0.34 -14.04 3.22
C GLU A 124 -0.02 -12.54 3.15
N LYS A 125 -0.87 -11.67 3.70
CA LYS A 125 -0.58 -10.25 3.83
C LYS A 125 0.67 -10.00 4.68
N PHE A 126 0.82 -10.72 5.78
CA PHE A 126 2.01 -10.65 6.63
C PHE A 126 3.25 -11.13 5.90
N ARG A 127 3.15 -12.23 5.15
CA ARG A 127 4.26 -12.79 4.39
C ARG A 127 4.83 -11.80 3.38
N VAL A 128 3.97 -11.16 2.58
CA VAL A 128 4.40 -10.28 1.48
C VAL A 128 4.91 -8.92 1.94
N LEU A 129 4.46 -8.40 3.08
CA LEU A 129 4.88 -7.12 3.61
C LEU A 129 6.31 -7.17 4.15
N LYS A 130 7.06 -6.09 3.96
CA LYS A 130 8.38 -5.85 4.59
C LYS A 130 8.22 -5.59 6.09
N ASP A 131 9.26 -5.88 6.87
CA ASP A 131 9.27 -5.56 8.29
C ASP A 131 9.12 -4.04 8.53
N GLY A 132 8.26 -3.68 9.47
CA GLY A 132 7.90 -2.29 9.77
C GLY A 132 6.95 -1.63 8.77
N ALA A 133 6.50 -2.34 7.74
CA ALA A 133 5.53 -1.85 6.78
C ALA A 133 4.12 -1.72 7.38
N PHE A 134 3.34 -0.80 6.84
CA PHE A 134 1.95 -0.61 7.20
C PHE A 134 1.00 -1.48 6.35
N MET A 135 -0.04 -1.99 7.00
CA MET A 135 -1.26 -2.50 6.38
C MET A 135 -2.43 -1.62 6.81
N VAL A 136 -3.22 -1.16 5.85
CA VAL A 136 -4.46 -0.39 6.09
C VAL A 136 -5.63 -1.13 5.47
N GLU A 137 -6.58 -1.50 6.32
CA GLU A 137 -7.83 -2.15 5.93
C GLU A 137 -9.00 -1.18 6.10
N PHE A 138 -9.81 -1.05 5.05
CA PHE A 138 -11.06 -0.31 5.12
C PHE A 138 -12.19 -1.19 5.63
N PHE A 139 -13.01 -0.62 6.51
CA PHE A 139 -14.23 -1.23 7.01
C PHE A 139 -15.37 -0.22 7.06
N ALA A 140 -16.60 -0.70 6.96
CA ALA A 140 -17.75 0.09 7.36
C ALA A 140 -17.63 0.50 8.83
N GLU A 141 -18.18 1.63 9.21
CA GLU A 141 -18.21 2.07 10.62
C GLU A 141 -18.76 0.95 11.51
N GLU A 142 -18.05 0.67 12.61
CA GLU A 142 -18.40 -0.39 13.55
C GLU A 142 -19.81 -0.20 14.12
N ASN A 143 -20.59 -1.27 14.11
CA ASN A 143 -21.96 -1.29 14.58
C ASN A 143 -22.36 -2.71 15.00
N SER A 144 -23.57 -2.87 15.55
CA SER A 144 -24.07 -4.15 16.08
C SER A 144 -24.11 -5.32 15.07
N ASN A 145 -23.92 -5.08 13.75
CA ASN A 145 -23.97 -6.14 12.76
C ASN A 145 -22.58 -6.58 12.29
N ASN A 146 -21.55 -5.76 12.48
CA ASN A 146 -20.20 -6.00 11.97
C ASN A 146 -19.09 -5.98 13.04
N TYR A 147 -19.40 -5.63 14.30
CA TYR A 147 -18.37 -5.52 15.33
C TYR A 147 -17.64 -6.84 15.59
N ASP A 148 -18.36 -7.96 15.60
CA ASP A 148 -17.74 -9.30 15.76
C ASP A 148 -16.79 -9.61 14.60
N TYR A 149 -17.19 -9.29 13.38
CA TYR A 149 -16.35 -9.50 12.21
C TYR A 149 -15.08 -8.64 12.26
N ILE A 150 -15.23 -7.35 12.56
CA ILE A 150 -14.08 -6.44 12.70
C ILE A 150 -13.15 -6.89 13.83
N TYR A 151 -13.71 -7.32 14.96
CA TYR A 151 -12.94 -7.89 16.06
C TYR A 151 -12.16 -9.13 15.63
N ASN A 152 -12.80 -10.05 14.92
CA ASN A 152 -12.16 -11.28 14.42
C ASN A 152 -11.06 -10.96 13.41
N CYS A 153 -11.24 -9.98 12.51
CA CYS A 153 -10.18 -9.52 11.61
C CYS A 153 -8.96 -8.99 12.38
N LYS A 154 -9.18 -8.17 13.43
CA LYS A 154 -8.10 -7.70 14.29
C LYS A 154 -7.36 -8.87 14.96
N LYS A 155 -8.09 -9.90 15.42
CA LYS A 155 -7.49 -11.09 16.04
C LYS A 155 -6.73 -11.96 15.03
N MET A 156 -7.22 -12.12 13.83
CA MET A 156 -6.51 -12.82 12.77
C MET A 156 -5.21 -12.08 12.38
N ALA A 157 -5.27 -10.75 12.28
CA ALA A 157 -4.06 -9.94 12.04
C ALA A 157 -3.03 -10.12 13.15
N GLU A 158 -3.42 -9.99 14.42
CA GLU A 158 -2.53 -10.22 15.56
C GLU A 158 -1.92 -11.64 15.55
N LYS A 159 -2.71 -12.65 15.22
CA LYS A 159 -2.26 -14.05 15.17
C LYS A 159 -1.24 -14.28 14.03
N SER A 160 -1.34 -13.56 12.91
CA SER A 160 -0.33 -13.58 11.85
C SER A 160 0.95 -12.83 12.22
N GLY A 161 0.97 -12.06 13.31
CA GLY A 161 2.12 -11.29 13.80
C GLY A 161 2.04 -9.79 13.57
N PHE A 162 0.92 -9.27 13.07
CA PHE A 162 0.71 -7.83 12.97
C PHE A 162 0.53 -7.19 14.34
N GLU A 163 1.08 -6.00 14.49
CA GLU A 163 0.80 -5.11 15.63
C GLU A 163 -0.31 -4.12 15.25
N TYR A 164 -1.34 -4.02 16.08
CA TYR A 164 -2.36 -2.98 15.91
C TYR A 164 -1.74 -1.61 16.17
N TYR A 165 -1.83 -0.71 15.19
CA TYR A 165 -1.28 0.63 15.31
C TYR A 165 -2.34 1.64 15.77
N THR A 166 -3.42 1.81 15.00
CA THR A 166 -4.54 2.70 15.34
C THR A 166 -5.74 2.47 14.41
N THR A 167 -6.87 3.12 14.74
CA THR A 167 -8.02 3.27 13.84
C THR A 167 -8.28 4.75 13.60
N VAL A 168 -8.45 5.13 12.34
CA VAL A 168 -8.77 6.50 11.91
C VAL A 168 -10.00 6.43 11.01
N ASN A 169 -10.90 7.40 11.12
CA ASN A 169 -12.09 7.47 10.27
C ASN A 169 -11.80 8.27 8.99
N TRP A 170 -12.49 7.89 7.93
CA TRP A 170 -12.67 8.73 6.76
C TRP A 170 -14.09 9.29 6.78
N GLN A 171 -14.23 10.61 6.80
CA GLN A 171 -15.49 11.31 6.66
C GLN A 171 -15.73 11.66 5.19
N LYS A 172 -16.90 11.24 4.67
CA LYS A 172 -17.28 11.32 3.25
C LYS A 172 -17.96 12.64 2.89
N GLY A 173 -17.42 13.77 3.36
CA GLY A 173 -18.04 15.09 3.21
C GLY A 173 -19.26 15.29 4.13
N ASP A 174 -20.04 16.32 3.84
CA ASP A 174 -21.18 16.74 4.67
C ASP A 174 -22.46 15.92 4.44
N PHE A 175 -22.43 14.95 3.52
CA PHE A 175 -23.59 14.11 3.25
C PHE A 175 -23.89 13.19 4.43
N VAL A 176 -25.07 13.39 5.01
CA VAL A 176 -25.59 12.59 6.13
C VAL A 176 -26.64 11.60 5.65
N SER A 177 -26.47 10.32 5.92
CA SER A 177 -27.53 9.34 5.74
C SER A 177 -28.62 9.53 6.79
N ASN A 178 -29.83 9.84 6.36
CA ASN A 178 -30.97 10.09 7.25
C ASN A 178 -31.63 8.83 7.82
N THR A 179 -31.05 7.65 7.62
CA THR A 179 -31.60 6.38 8.09
C THR A 179 -30.78 5.79 9.23
N GLY A 180 -31.39 5.66 10.40
CA GLY A 180 -30.80 5.00 11.56
C GLY A 180 -30.64 5.89 12.79
N ARG A 181 -30.02 5.34 13.85
CA ARG A 181 -29.84 6.03 15.14
C ARG A 181 -28.73 7.08 15.14
N LYS A 182 -27.85 7.06 14.17
CA LYS A 182 -26.68 7.94 14.01
C LYS A 182 -26.49 8.25 12.53
N ALA A 183 -26.11 9.47 12.24
CA ALA A 183 -25.63 9.86 10.92
C ALA A 183 -24.48 8.93 10.45
N LYS A 184 -24.52 8.49 9.19
CA LYS A 184 -23.54 7.56 8.62
C LYS A 184 -22.86 8.20 7.42
N ASN A 185 -21.79 8.93 7.69
CA ASN A 185 -20.94 9.50 6.65
C ASN A 185 -19.48 9.12 6.81
N THR A 186 -19.19 8.14 7.66
CA THR A 186 -17.82 7.69 7.93
C THR A 186 -17.60 6.23 7.54
N GLU A 187 -16.35 5.91 7.20
CA GLU A 187 -15.78 4.57 7.16
C GLU A 187 -14.56 4.53 8.05
N GLN A 188 -14.20 3.34 8.54
CA GLN A 188 -13.01 3.12 9.36
C GLN A 188 -11.84 2.65 8.50
N MET A 189 -10.67 3.12 8.84
CA MET A 189 -9.39 2.60 8.36
C MET A 189 -8.63 2.07 9.57
N ILE A 190 -8.36 0.78 9.57
CA ILE A 190 -7.59 0.13 10.64
C ILE A 190 -6.16 -0.02 10.15
N PHE A 191 -5.24 0.52 10.93
CA PHE A 191 -3.81 0.50 10.65
C PHE A 191 -3.15 -0.58 11.48
N PHE A 192 -2.37 -1.40 10.83
CA PHE A 192 -1.49 -2.39 11.44
C PHE A 192 -0.07 -2.20 10.93
N THR A 193 0.92 -2.75 11.65
CA THR A 193 2.31 -2.82 11.19
C THR A 193 2.85 -4.24 11.30
N LYS A 194 3.73 -4.61 10.39
CA LYS A 194 4.48 -5.85 10.51
C LYS A 194 5.63 -5.66 11.49
N GLY A 195 5.37 -5.98 12.77
CA GLY A 195 6.26 -5.68 13.88
C GLY A 195 6.40 -4.16 14.12
N ALA A 196 7.47 -3.75 14.80
CA ALA A 196 7.70 -2.34 15.10
C ALA A 196 7.76 -1.48 13.84
N PRO A 197 6.97 -0.38 13.74
CA PRO A 197 6.91 0.43 12.55
C PRO A 197 8.28 1.02 12.19
N ARG A 198 8.62 1.02 10.90
CA ARG A 198 9.85 1.64 10.37
C ARG A 198 9.79 3.16 10.49
N SER A 199 10.92 3.81 10.32
CA SER A 199 10.95 5.28 10.33
C SER A 199 10.72 5.83 8.93
N LEU A 200 9.67 6.64 8.77
CA LEU A 200 9.37 7.38 7.55
C LEU A 200 9.97 8.80 7.52
N LYS A 201 10.77 9.16 8.52
CA LYS A 201 11.47 10.46 8.64
C LYS A 201 12.99 10.31 8.47
N LEU A 202 13.46 9.44 7.60
CA LEU A 202 14.87 9.11 7.43
C LEU A 202 15.73 10.36 7.15
N ASP A 203 15.29 11.25 6.27
CA ASP A 203 16.03 12.45 5.91
C ASP A 203 16.05 13.49 7.04
N ALA A 204 14.93 13.66 7.73
CA ALA A 204 14.86 14.53 8.90
C ALA A 204 15.77 14.04 10.03
N LYS A 205 15.94 12.71 10.20
CA LYS A 205 16.86 12.15 11.20
C LYS A 205 18.31 12.38 10.83
N LYS A 206 18.69 12.18 9.57
CA LYS A 206 20.06 12.41 9.10
C LYS A 206 20.44 13.87 9.28
N ASN A 207 19.57 14.80 8.89
CA ASN A 207 19.78 16.22 9.01
C ASN A 207 19.79 16.67 10.48
N LEU A 208 18.87 16.17 11.33
CA LEU A 208 18.84 16.46 12.77
C LEU A 208 20.07 15.91 13.47
N LYS A 209 20.49 14.68 13.17
CA LYS A 209 21.70 14.08 13.72
C LYS A 209 22.93 14.90 13.36
N THR A 210 23.11 15.20 12.07
CA THR A 210 24.26 15.97 11.57
C THR A 210 24.26 17.40 12.12
N ALA A 211 23.13 18.09 12.14
CA ALA A 211 23.01 19.43 12.71
C ALA A 211 23.29 19.43 14.24
N HIS A 212 22.82 18.39 14.93
CA HIS A 212 23.06 18.24 16.37
C HIS A 212 24.50 17.87 16.66
N GLU A 213 25.13 16.97 15.92
CA GLU A 213 26.55 16.64 16.01
C GLU A 213 27.41 17.89 15.78
N ASN A 214 27.14 18.66 14.74
CA ASN A 214 27.85 19.91 14.46
C ASN A 214 27.71 20.93 15.62
N ASN A 215 26.49 21.04 16.18
CA ASN A 215 26.27 21.94 17.33
C ASN A 215 26.98 21.46 18.59
N LEU A 216 27.07 20.17 18.84
CA LEU A 216 27.80 19.60 19.97
C LEU A 216 29.31 19.78 19.82
N VAL A 217 29.85 19.58 18.61
CA VAL A 217 31.27 19.84 18.33
C VAL A 217 31.61 21.32 18.51
N THR A 218 30.75 22.25 18.09
CA THR A 218 30.97 23.71 18.30
C THR A 218 30.88 24.13 19.77
N LYS A 219 30.29 23.29 20.66
CA LYS A 219 30.31 23.49 22.11
C LYS A 219 31.59 22.99 22.79
N GLY A 220 32.54 22.45 22.03
CA GLY A 220 33.82 21.97 22.57
C GLY A 220 33.69 20.66 23.38
N LEU A 221 32.65 19.87 23.17
CA LEU A 221 32.45 18.58 23.83
C LEU A 221 33.42 17.53 23.28
N SER A 222 33.92 16.65 24.17
CA SER A 222 34.68 15.48 23.79
C SER A 222 33.82 14.48 23.03
N SER A 223 34.43 13.57 22.24
CA SER A 223 33.74 12.53 21.51
C SER A 223 32.83 11.65 22.38
N TYR A 224 33.23 11.44 23.65
CA TYR A 224 32.44 10.68 24.62
C TYR A 224 31.18 11.44 25.05
N GLU A 225 31.30 12.74 25.34
CA GLU A 225 30.17 13.60 25.70
C GLU A 225 29.20 13.77 24.54
N VAL A 226 29.74 13.93 23.31
CA VAL A 226 28.92 13.94 22.08
C VAL A 226 28.13 12.64 21.95
N ALA A 227 28.76 11.48 22.17
CA ALA A 227 28.08 10.18 22.12
C ALA A 227 26.98 10.04 23.19
N GLN A 228 27.23 10.55 24.42
CA GLN A 228 26.22 10.56 25.48
C GLN A 228 25.04 11.47 25.15
N GLU A 229 25.27 12.65 24.60
CA GLU A 229 24.20 13.56 24.19
C GLU A 229 23.40 12.98 23.01
N LEU A 230 24.05 12.39 22.03
CA LEU A 230 23.37 11.70 20.91
C LEU A 230 22.52 10.53 21.40
N ASN A 231 22.98 9.79 22.43
CA ASN A 231 22.18 8.69 23.01
C ASN A 231 20.94 9.19 23.77
N LYS A 232 21.00 10.33 24.46
CA LYS A 232 19.80 10.96 25.03
C LYS A 232 18.78 11.30 23.96
N HIS A 233 19.23 11.77 22.80
CA HIS A 233 18.37 12.07 21.64
C HIS A 233 17.97 10.83 20.82
N ALA A 234 18.70 9.71 20.95
CA ALA A 234 18.30 8.44 20.33
C ALA A 234 16.95 7.93 20.87
N LEU A 235 16.64 8.22 22.14
CA LEU A 235 15.30 7.97 22.70
C LEU A 235 14.24 8.82 21.99
N THR A 236 14.51 10.08 21.72
CA THR A 236 13.61 10.97 20.96
C THR A 236 13.42 10.48 19.52
N VAL A 237 14.45 9.87 18.92
CA VAL A 237 14.40 9.25 17.59
C VAL A 237 13.50 8.01 17.58
N ASN A 238 13.40 7.26 18.68
CA ASN A 238 12.45 6.13 18.78
C ASN A 238 10.99 6.59 18.80
N TYR A 239 10.68 7.79 19.31
CA TYR A 239 9.34 8.39 19.19
C TYR A 239 8.96 8.80 17.76
N MET A 240 9.91 8.81 16.83
CA MET A 240 9.65 9.13 15.41
C MET A 240 9.46 7.89 14.53
N LYS A 241 9.43 6.69 15.07
CA LYS A 241 9.05 5.48 14.34
C LYS A 241 7.55 5.52 14.06
N GLY A 242 7.15 5.09 12.88
CA GLY A 242 5.77 5.04 12.45
C GLY A 242 5.47 6.02 11.34
N THR A 243 4.31 6.65 11.37
CA THR A 243 3.86 7.57 10.33
C THR A 243 4.77 8.80 10.16
N SER A 244 4.85 9.35 8.96
CA SER A 244 5.70 10.51 8.61
C SER A 244 5.38 11.75 9.46
N LYS A 245 4.13 11.89 9.85
CA LYS A 245 3.57 12.95 10.71
C LYS A 245 2.44 12.35 11.55
N MET A 246 1.95 13.07 12.56
CA MET A 246 0.82 12.63 13.40
C MET A 246 -0.42 12.41 12.52
N LEU A 247 -1.05 11.23 12.61
CA LEU A 247 -2.31 10.97 11.93
C LEU A 247 -3.42 11.90 12.45
N PRO A 248 -4.30 12.38 11.57
CA PRO A 248 -5.47 13.14 11.99
C PRO A 248 -6.46 12.22 12.72
N THR A 249 -7.37 12.81 13.49
CA THR A 249 -8.49 12.06 14.09
C THR A 249 -9.47 11.55 13.04
N CYS A 250 -9.56 12.25 11.90
CA CYS A 250 -10.42 11.93 10.78
C CYS A 250 -9.84 12.50 9.48
N PHE A 251 -9.87 11.74 8.40
CA PHE A 251 -9.60 12.26 7.06
C PHE A 251 -10.92 12.82 6.48
N ASN A 252 -10.93 14.11 6.17
CA ASN A 252 -12.08 14.77 5.55
C ASN A 252 -11.83 14.88 4.04
N VAL A 253 -12.38 13.96 3.28
CA VAL A 253 -12.25 13.90 1.81
C VAL A 253 -13.61 13.56 1.22
N ASP A 254 -14.10 14.41 0.32
CA ASP A 254 -15.37 14.20 -0.37
C ASP A 254 -15.33 12.93 -1.25
N LYS A 255 -16.47 12.28 -1.37
CA LYS A 255 -16.62 11.17 -2.33
C LYS A 255 -16.46 11.68 -3.76
N THR A 256 -15.91 10.84 -4.60
CA THR A 256 -15.93 11.06 -6.06
C THR A 256 -17.37 11.23 -6.55
N PRO A 257 -17.67 12.26 -7.35
CA PRO A 257 -18.99 12.45 -7.92
C PRO A 257 -19.45 11.21 -8.71
N LYS A 258 -20.69 10.79 -8.58
CA LYS A 258 -21.23 9.56 -9.21
C LYS A 258 -21.02 9.48 -10.71
N LYS A 259 -21.00 10.62 -11.42
CA LYS A 259 -20.77 10.67 -12.87
C LYS A 259 -19.34 10.27 -13.27
N ASP A 260 -18.39 10.35 -12.33
CA ASP A 260 -16.97 10.14 -12.56
C ASP A 260 -16.49 8.80 -11.93
N THR A 261 -17.43 7.99 -11.38
CA THR A 261 -17.09 6.73 -10.73
C THR A 261 -17.29 5.53 -11.67
N ILE A 262 -16.32 4.63 -11.69
CA ILE A 262 -16.45 3.29 -12.30
C ILE A 262 -17.33 2.41 -11.42
N HIS A 263 -17.26 2.65 -10.10
CA HIS A 263 -17.84 1.78 -9.09
C HIS A 263 -18.44 2.57 -7.92
N GLN A 264 -19.59 2.11 -7.37
CA GLN A 264 -20.34 2.87 -6.34
C GLN A 264 -19.60 3.00 -4.99
N ALA A 265 -18.74 2.05 -4.64
CA ALA A 265 -17.97 2.01 -3.39
C ALA A 265 -16.55 2.61 -3.53
N GLU A 266 -16.29 3.29 -4.62
CA GLU A 266 -14.98 3.85 -4.95
C GLU A 266 -14.46 4.80 -3.89
N LYS A 267 -13.22 4.58 -3.44
CA LYS A 267 -12.50 5.51 -2.55
C LYS A 267 -11.85 6.61 -3.41
N PRO A 268 -11.92 7.89 -3.00
CA PRO A 268 -11.34 8.98 -3.78
C PRO A 268 -9.82 8.93 -3.83
N VAL A 269 -9.24 9.31 -4.97
CA VAL A 269 -7.78 9.39 -5.18
C VAL A 269 -7.12 10.26 -4.11
N GLU A 270 -7.75 11.37 -3.74
CA GLU A 270 -7.20 12.30 -2.76
C GLU A 270 -7.08 11.67 -1.35
N LEU A 271 -7.97 10.77 -0.96
CA LEU A 271 -7.85 10.02 0.28
C LEU A 271 -6.60 9.12 0.27
N PHE A 272 -6.39 8.40 -0.84
CA PHE A 272 -5.22 7.56 -0.99
C PHE A 272 -3.92 8.37 -1.00
N LYS A 273 -3.88 9.52 -1.67
CA LYS A 273 -2.71 10.41 -1.65
C LYS A 273 -2.35 10.85 -0.24
N GLN A 274 -3.35 11.25 0.55
CA GLN A 274 -3.13 11.61 1.94
C GLN A 274 -2.61 10.41 2.75
N LEU A 275 -3.20 9.22 2.61
CA LEU A 275 -2.72 8.00 3.29
C LEU A 275 -1.27 7.69 2.92
N LEU A 276 -0.94 7.68 1.63
CA LEU A 276 0.42 7.41 1.13
C LEU A 276 1.44 8.35 1.75
N ASP A 277 1.11 9.62 1.91
CA ASP A 277 1.96 10.64 2.54
C ASP A 277 2.29 10.33 4.01
N TYR A 278 1.37 9.65 4.72
CA TYR A 278 1.58 9.29 6.12
C TYR A 278 2.38 8.00 6.32
N ILE A 279 2.25 7.03 5.41
CA ILE A 279 2.67 5.64 5.68
C ILE A 279 3.67 5.08 4.66
N THR A 280 4.05 5.86 3.66
CA THR A 280 5.02 5.46 2.62
C THR A 280 6.01 6.56 2.28
N LEU A 281 7.12 6.18 1.66
CA LEU A 281 8.09 7.07 1.02
C LEU A 281 7.92 7.03 -0.52
N PRO A 282 8.40 8.05 -1.26
CA PRO A 282 8.50 7.96 -2.71
C PRO A 282 9.28 6.71 -3.15
N ASN A 283 8.93 6.18 -4.32
CA ASN A 283 9.50 4.98 -4.93
C ASN A 283 9.24 3.66 -4.17
N GLU A 284 8.32 3.65 -3.21
CA GLU A 284 7.89 2.43 -2.53
C GLU A 284 6.76 1.72 -3.26
N VAL A 285 6.70 0.40 -3.09
CA VAL A 285 5.69 -0.47 -3.72
C VAL A 285 4.50 -0.65 -2.80
N VAL A 286 3.34 -0.26 -3.28
CA VAL A 286 2.05 -0.36 -2.57
C VAL A 286 1.19 -1.44 -3.21
N LEU A 287 0.61 -2.32 -2.40
CA LEU A 287 -0.30 -3.37 -2.84
C LEU A 287 -1.76 -3.02 -2.52
N ASP A 288 -2.64 -3.20 -3.51
CA ASP A 288 -4.07 -3.31 -3.30
C ASP A 288 -4.59 -4.64 -3.87
N GLN A 289 -5.17 -5.45 -3.00
CA GLN A 289 -5.67 -6.79 -3.35
C GLN A 289 -7.03 -6.76 -4.06
N PHE A 290 -7.81 -5.69 -3.85
CA PHE A 290 -9.18 -5.56 -4.36
C PHE A 290 -9.35 -4.17 -4.98
N ALA A 291 -8.62 -3.95 -6.07
CA ALA A 291 -8.33 -2.63 -6.61
C ALA A 291 -9.53 -1.86 -7.16
N GLY A 292 -10.61 -2.58 -7.56
CA GLY A 292 -11.82 -1.95 -8.07
C GLY A 292 -11.53 -0.94 -9.18
N SER A 293 -11.80 0.32 -8.91
CA SER A 293 -11.56 1.43 -9.86
C SER A 293 -10.10 1.85 -10.02
N CYS A 294 -9.17 1.21 -9.33
CA CYS A 294 -7.72 1.49 -9.34
C CYS A 294 -7.32 2.91 -8.91
N ASN A 295 -8.13 3.56 -8.08
CA ASN A 295 -7.81 4.90 -7.57
C ASN A 295 -6.55 4.96 -6.72
N LEU A 296 -6.18 3.87 -6.04
CA LEU A 296 -4.89 3.77 -5.36
C LEU A 296 -3.73 3.84 -6.36
N GLY A 297 -3.84 3.18 -7.52
CA GLY A 297 -2.83 3.26 -8.58
C GLY A 297 -2.64 4.68 -9.09
N LEU A 298 -3.73 5.42 -9.34
CA LEU A 298 -3.66 6.84 -9.71
C LEU A 298 -3.02 7.69 -8.62
N ALA A 299 -3.32 7.42 -7.35
CA ALA A 299 -2.70 8.12 -6.23
C ALA A 299 -1.18 7.82 -6.14
N CYS A 300 -0.78 6.57 -6.34
CA CYS A 300 0.63 6.17 -6.41
C CYS A 300 1.36 6.88 -7.55
N LYS A 301 0.78 6.88 -8.77
CA LYS A 301 1.30 7.61 -9.94
C LYS A 301 1.53 9.10 -9.61
N GLN A 302 0.55 9.77 -8.99
CA GLN A 302 0.62 11.20 -8.67
C GLN A 302 1.56 11.54 -7.50
N THR A 303 2.00 10.55 -6.75
CA THR A 303 2.83 10.73 -5.54
C THR A 303 4.18 10.02 -5.63
N ASN A 304 4.60 9.60 -6.83
CA ASN A 304 5.86 8.88 -7.09
C ASN A 304 5.97 7.59 -6.25
N ARG A 305 4.94 6.77 -6.23
CA ARG A 305 4.94 5.41 -5.66
C ARG A 305 4.62 4.42 -6.76
N PHE A 306 5.04 3.17 -6.55
CA PHE A 306 4.65 2.06 -7.41
C PHE A 306 3.44 1.34 -6.83
N ALA A 307 2.56 0.86 -7.70
CA ALA A 307 1.38 0.11 -7.27
C ALA A 307 1.32 -1.27 -7.92
N ILE A 308 0.99 -2.28 -7.12
CA ILE A 308 0.53 -3.58 -7.58
C ILE A 308 -0.95 -3.66 -7.22
N LEU A 309 -1.80 -3.82 -8.22
CA LEU A 309 -3.24 -3.81 -8.10
C LEU A 309 -3.80 -5.13 -8.60
N ILE A 310 -4.68 -5.77 -7.84
CA ILE A 310 -5.32 -7.02 -8.23
C ILE A 310 -6.83 -6.79 -8.32
N GLU A 311 -7.44 -7.16 -9.45
CA GLU A 311 -8.87 -7.06 -9.68
C GLU A 311 -9.40 -8.35 -10.31
N ASN A 312 -10.47 -8.89 -9.72
CA ASN A 312 -11.04 -10.18 -10.14
C ASN A 312 -12.20 -10.03 -11.14
N ASP A 313 -12.96 -8.94 -11.08
CA ASP A 313 -14.06 -8.72 -12.01
C ASP A 313 -13.54 -8.23 -13.37
N GLU A 314 -13.95 -8.90 -14.45
CA GLU A 314 -13.47 -8.63 -15.81
C GLU A 314 -13.87 -7.24 -16.31
N GLU A 315 -15.12 -6.84 -16.05
CA GLU A 315 -15.63 -5.54 -16.52
C GLU A 315 -14.95 -4.39 -15.79
N THR A 316 -14.80 -4.53 -14.46
CA THR A 316 -14.11 -3.57 -13.60
C THR A 316 -12.63 -3.46 -13.98
N TYR A 317 -11.96 -4.61 -14.22
CA TYR A 317 -10.57 -4.66 -14.66
C TYR A 317 -10.36 -3.89 -15.97
N ASN A 318 -11.22 -4.13 -16.99
CA ASN A 318 -11.08 -3.46 -18.29
C ASN A 318 -11.28 -1.93 -18.16
N LYS A 319 -12.29 -1.49 -17.40
CA LYS A 319 -12.53 -0.06 -17.14
C LYS A 319 -11.37 0.59 -16.37
N ALA A 320 -10.82 -0.13 -15.40
CA ALA A 320 -9.68 0.33 -14.62
C ALA A 320 -8.41 0.44 -15.48
N LEU A 321 -8.19 -0.51 -16.40
CA LEU A 321 -7.08 -0.48 -17.35
C LEU A 321 -7.16 0.74 -18.27
N GLU A 322 -8.35 1.01 -18.84
CA GLU A 322 -8.57 2.22 -19.64
C GLU A 322 -8.27 3.50 -18.86
N LYS A 323 -8.74 3.57 -17.60
CA LYS A 323 -8.52 4.72 -16.70
C LYS A 323 -7.05 4.94 -16.35
N LEU A 324 -6.26 3.88 -16.17
CA LEU A 324 -4.84 3.97 -15.85
C LEU A 324 -3.99 4.38 -17.06
N THR A 325 -4.47 4.12 -18.28
CA THR A 325 -3.78 4.40 -19.55
C THR A 325 -4.18 5.73 -20.19
N ALA A 326 -5.22 6.38 -19.67
CA ALA A 326 -5.70 7.69 -20.13
C ALA A 326 -4.87 8.84 -19.52
#